data_f1b5e76fafea68ad6b53514237292c17
#
_entry.id   f1b5e76fafea68ad6b53514237292c17
#
_cell.length_a   1.000
_cell.length_b   1.000
_cell.length_c   1.000
_cell.angle_alpha   90.00
_cell.angle_beta   90.00
_cell.angle_gamma   90.00
#
_symmetry.space_group_name_H-M   'P 1'
#
loop_
_entity.id
_entity.type
_entity.pdbx_description
1 polymer ?
#
loop_
_entity_poly.entity_id
_entity_poly.type
_entity_poly.pdbx_seq_one_letter_code
_entity_poly.pdbx_strand_id
1 'polypeptide(L)'
;LETVVDLPLRIDDTIVGSVKIYKTSREKIFPYEVRLIEGVVNFLNLELLQTELNQKTTLLMQAEFNSLKSQIRPHFLFNMMANISALIRPNPNKARSLIKDLSDFLRVHLKSSKEEISITEELEYVNIYIRLEQARFGDRITVIKKIAVEALNHKVPTFSMQVLVENAVKHGITKVKKGGIIYITVSHKKDFLQIYVEDNGVGIDPEKLSQLKKMDYIVNNQESTGLGLKNVNARLKKIYGEEYGLQIESLQGAGTKVGFIIPWDIKEEEKKYEIIAGNDR
;
A
#
# COMPACT_ATOMS: atom_id res chain seq x y z
N LEU A 1 34.33 -1.46 50.90
CA LEU A 1 33.04 -1.04 50.35
C LEU A 1 32.13 -2.28 50.32
N GLU A 2 31.09 -2.33 51.12
CA GLU A 2 30.07 -3.39 51.05
C GLU A 2 28.86 -2.86 50.33
N THR A 3 28.30 -3.66 49.41
CA THR A 3 27.02 -3.35 48.73
C THR A 3 25.92 -3.36 49.77
N VAL A 4 25.19 -2.26 49.89
CA VAL A 4 24.20 -2.08 50.94
C VAL A 4 22.78 -2.16 50.38
N VAL A 5 22.59 -1.72 49.14
CA VAL A 5 21.31 -1.80 48.42
C VAL A 5 21.60 -2.14 46.96
N ASP A 6 20.86 -3.08 46.39
CA ASP A 6 20.85 -3.43 44.97
C ASP A 6 19.40 -3.45 44.49
N LEU A 7 19.01 -2.47 43.65
CA LEU A 7 17.64 -2.34 43.16
C LEU A 7 17.63 -2.49 41.62
N PRO A 8 16.76 -3.33 41.09
CA PRO A 8 16.71 -3.56 39.65
C PRO A 8 16.12 -2.37 38.89
N LEU A 9 16.72 -2.04 37.75
CA LEU A 9 16.13 -1.20 36.74
C LEU A 9 15.32 -2.07 35.79
N ARG A 10 14.05 -1.73 35.60
CA ARG A 10 13.09 -2.51 34.79
C ARG A 10 12.48 -1.68 33.69
N ILE A 11 12.28 -2.32 32.55
CA ILE A 11 11.41 -1.85 31.48
C ILE A 11 10.35 -2.93 31.33
N ASP A 12 9.11 -2.59 31.58
CA ASP A 12 8.00 -3.56 31.78
C ASP A 12 8.42 -4.61 32.82
N ASP A 13 8.38 -5.90 32.50
CA ASP A 13 8.78 -7.01 33.38
C ASP A 13 10.25 -7.45 33.20
N THR A 14 11.01 -6.78 32.31
CA THR A 14 12.39 -7.17 32.00
C THR A 14 13.38 -6.35 32.81
N ILE A 15 14.32 -7.01 33.50
CA ILE A 15 15.43 -6.33 34.20
C ILE A 15 16.48 -5.96 33.15
N VAL A 16 16.72 -4.66 32.97
CA VAL A 16 17.72 -4.09 32.03
C VAL A 16 19.00 -3.65 32.71
N GLY A 17 19.01 -3.60 34.06
CA GLY A 17 20.17 -3.19 34.84
C GLY A 17 19.89 -3.20 36.33
N SER A 18 20.83 -2.69 37.12
CA SER A 18 20.59 -2.47 38.55
C SER A 18 21.33 -1.21 39.07
N VAL A 19 20.75 -0.59 40.07
CA VAL A 19 21.38 0.50 40.84
C VAL A 19 21.96 -0.09 42.10
N LYS A 20 23.29 -0.03 42.25
CA LYS A 20 24.01 -0.51 43.42
C LYS A 20 24.55 0.64 44.25
N ILE A 21 24.20 0.65 45.53
CA ILE A 21 24.67 1.66 46.49
C ILE A 21 25.63 1.02 47.46
N TYR A 22 26.77 1.66 47.63
CA TYR A 22 27.83 1.21 48.52
C TYR A 22 27.99 2.20 49.69
N LYS A 23 28.20 1.70 50.89
CA LYS A 23 28.47 2.49 52.07
C LYS A 23 29.88 2.20 52.59
N THR A 24 30.59 3.21 53.08
CA THR A 24 31.97 3.10 53.56
C THR A 24 32.07 2.93 55.06
N SER A 25 30.96 3.04 55.80
CA SER A 25 30.97 3.00 57.26
C SER A 25 30.03 1.90 57.76
N ARG A 26 30.30 1.37 58.96
CA ARG A 26 29.47 0.35 59.65
C ARG A 26 28.10 0.87 60.10
N GLU A 27 27.69 2.06 59.69
CA GLU A 27 26.41 2.64 60.06
C GLU A 27 25.25 1.91 59.34
N LYS A 28 24.19 1.65 60.10
CA LYS A 28 22.96 1.05 59.59
C LYS A 28 22.29 2.00 58.58
N ILE A 29 21.70 1.44 57.54
CA ILE A 29 20.85 2.21 56.62
C ILE A 29 19.54 2.51 57.36
N PHE A 30 19.12 3.77 57.28
CA PHE A 30 17.84 4.19 57.82
C PHE A 30 16.69 3.94 56.81
N PRO A 31 15.45 3.62 57.27
CA PRO A 31 14.33 3.37 56.40
C PRO A 31 13.98 4.51 55.43
N TYR A 32 14.28 5.76 55.78
CA TYR A 32 14.07 6.92 54.91
C TYR A 32 15.06 6.96 53.74
N GLU A 33 16.33 6.51 53.94
CA GLU A 33 17.33 6.40 52.89
C GLU A 33 16.89 5.36 51.83
N VAL A 34 16.37 4.21 52.24
CA VAL A 34 15.86 3.18 51.37
C VAL A 34 14.70 3.74 50.51
N ARG A 35 13.75 4.43 51.12
CA ARG A 35 12.60 5.02 50.41
C ARG A 35 13.05 6.10 49.42
N LEU A 36 14.07 6.88 49.72
CA LEU A 36 14.63 7.87 48.80
C LEU A 36 15.25 7.19 47.58
N ILE A 37 16.01 6.12 47.80
CA ILE A 37 16.63 5.32 46.75
C ILE A 37 15.59 4.67 45.84
N GLU A 38 14.55 4.06 46.44
CA GLU A 38 13.42 3.51 45.69
C GLU A 38 12.73 4.58 44.83
N GLY A 39 12.55 5.79 45.35
CA GLY A 39 12.02 6.92 44.60
C GLY A 39 12.87 7.28 43.38
N VAL A 40 14.18 7.32 43.54
CA VAL A 40 15.12 7.58 42.42
C VAL A 40 15.10 6.45 41.41
N VAL A 41 15.09 5.20 41.85
CA VAL A 41 15.01 4.04 40.95
C VAL A 41 13.70 4.02 40.15
N ASN A 42 12.57 4.34 40.80
CA ASN A 42 11.29 4.48 40.12
C ASN A 42 11.30 5.61 39.08
N PHE A 43 11.91 6.75 39.40
CA PHE A 43 12.09 7.84 38.43
C PHE A 43 12.95 7.40 37.23
N LEU A 44 14.06 6.70 37.48
CA LEU A 44 14.91 6.16 36.40
C LEU A 44 14.16 5.13 35.54
N ASN A 45 13.35 4.27 36.13
CA ASN A 45 12.52 3.32 35.40
C ASN A 45 11.51 4.04 34.47
N LEU A 46 10.89 5.14 34.96
CA LEU A 46 9.97 5.95 34.14
C LEU A 46 10.71 6.62 32.96
N GLU A 47 11.89 7.17 33.19
CA GLU A 47 12.72 7.79 32.15
C GLU A 47 13.16 6.76 31.09
N LEU A 48 13.55 5.55 31.52
CA LEU A 48 13.92 4.47 30.61
C LEU A 48 12.72 4.04 29.75
N LEU A 49 11.54 3.85 30.36
CA LEU A 49 10.31 3.50 29.64
C LEU A 49 9.93 4.59 28.64
N GLN A 50 10.01 5.86 29.03
CA GLN A 50 9.69 6.99 28.13
C GLN A 50 10.67 7.06 26.96
N THR A 51 11.94 6.79 27.19
CA THR A 51 12.97 6.74 26.13
C THR A 51 12.68 5.61 25.13
N GLU A 52 12.32 4.42 25.62
CA GLU A 52 11.96 3.28 24.76
C GLU A 52 10.70 3.55 23.92
N LEU A 53 9.66 4.13 24.54
CA LEU A 53 8.44 4.53 23.84
C LEU A 53 8.73 5.55 22.73
N ASN A 54 9.57 6.56 23.01
CA ASN A 54 9.97 7.54 22.02
C ASN A 54 10.76 6.93 20.87
N GLN A 55 11.65 5.97 21.14
CA GLN A 55 12.38 5.24 20.11
C GLN A 55 11.45 4.38 19.25
N LYS A 56 10.53 3.62 19.86
CA LYS A 56 9.53 2.83 19.14
C LYS A 56 8.64 3.72 18.25
N THR A 57 8.18 4.85 18.78
CA THR A 57 7.37 5.82 18.02
C THR A 57 8.14 6.37 16.83
N THR A 58 9.41 6.73 17.01
CA THR A 58 10.28 7.23 15.94
C THR A 58 10.50 6.18 14.86
N LEU A 59 10.74 4.92 15.24
CA LEU A 59 10.90 3.81 14.30
C LEU A 59 9.62 3.52 13.52
N LEU A 60 8.46 3.58 14.17
CA LEU A 60 7.16 3.43 13.51
C LEU A 60 6.92 4.56 12.50
N MET A 61 7.14 5.82 12.89
CA MET A 61 7.03 6.97 11.98
C MET A 61 7.98 6.85 10.80
N GLN A 62 9.20 6.36 11.02
CA GLN A 62 10.18 6.16 9.96
C GLN A 62 9.81 5.01 9.02
N ALA A 63 9.24 3.93 9.55
CA ALA A 63 8.70 2.82 8.77
C ALA A 63 7.49 3.25 7.94
N GLU A 64 6.55 4.01 8.52
CA GLU A 64 5.42 4.60 7.80
C GLU A 64 5.88 5.56 6.71
N PHE A 65 6.80 6.47 7.03
CA PHE A 65 7.37 7.39 6.04
C PHE A 65 8.06 6.65 4.88
N ASN A 66 8.84 5.62 5.17
CA ASN A 66 9.48 4.80 4.14
C ASN A 66 8.45 4.00 3.32
N SER A 67 7.40 3.51 3.95
CA SER A 67 6.28 2.86 3.28
C SER A 67 5.57 3.82 2.32
N LEU A 68 5.23 5.02 2.79
CA LEU A 68 4.63 6.08 1.97
C LEU A 68 5.57 6.51 0.82
N LYS A 69 6.87 6.67 1.09
CA LYS A 69 7.87 6.99 0.07
C LYS A 69 8.03 5.89 -0.98
N SER A 70 7.86 4.63 -0.61
CA SER A 70 7.93 3.49 -1.54
C SER A 70 6.68 3.35 -2.42
N GLN A 71 5.54 3.92 -2.02
CA GLN A 71 4.30 3.90 -2.80
C GLN A 71 4.40 4.77 -4.06
N ILE A 72 5.20 5.85 -4.03
CA ILE A 72 5.45 6.67 -5.20
C ILE A 72 6.80 6.28 -5.78
N ARG A 73 6.82 5.66 -6.95
CA ARG A 73 8.05 5.26 -7.63
C ARG A 73 8.85 6.50 -8.07
N PRO A 74 10.03 6.78 -7.48
CA PRO A 74 10.79 8.01 -7.81
C PRO A 74 11.08 8.13 -9.30
N HIS A 75 11.41 7.02 -9.95
CA HIS A 75 11.68 6.98 -11.40
C HIS A 75 10.47 7.40 -12.26
N PHE A 76 9.24 7.07 -11.85
CA PHE A 76 8.03 7.55 -12.53
C PHE A 76 7.93 9.08 -12.45
N LEU A 77 8.15 9.65 -11.26
CA LEU A 77 8.12 11.11 -11.08
C LEU A 77 9.19 11.82 -11.91
N PHE A 78 10.44 11.35 -11.88
CA PHE A 78 11.51 11.94 -12.68
C PHE A 78 11.20 11.89 -14.18
N ASN A 79 10.66 10.79 -14.69
CA ASN A 79 10.25 10.67 -16.08
C ASN A 79 9.11 11.61 -16.43
N MET A 80 8.10 11.78 -15.55
CA MET A 80 7.02 12.72 -15.77
C MET A 80 7.51 14.17 -15.80
N MET A 81 8.38 14.55 -14.86
CA MET A 81 8.97 15.89 -14.82
C MET A 81 9.82 16.19 -16.07
N ALA A 82 10.62 15.22 -16.52
CA ALA A 82 11.40 15.35 -17.75
C ALA A 82 10.49 15.53 -18.98
N ASN A 83 9.42 14.74 -19.08
CA ASN A 83 8.45 14.83 -20.18
C ASN A 83 7.71 16.18 -20.15
N ILE A 84 7.24 16.63 -19.00
CA ILE A 84 6.62 17.95 -18.83
C ILE A 84 7.58 19.05 -19.26
N SER A 85 8.85 19.01 -18.81
CA SER A 85 9.88 19.99 -19.17
C SER A 85 10.11 20.04 -20.67
N ALA A 86 10.14 18.90 -21.36
CA ALA A 86 10.27 18.83 -22.82
C ALA A 86 9.07 19.44 -23.55
N LEU A 87 7.87 19.42 -22.95
CA LEU A 87 6.64 19.95 -23.54
C LEU A 87 6.40 21.44 -23.27
N ILE A 88 7.10 22.07 -22.34
CA ILE A 88 6.84 23.47 -21.94
C ILE A 88 6.90 24.42 -23.15
N ARG A 89 7.89 24.25 -24.03
CA ARG A 89 8.05 25.10 -25.21
C ARG A 89 7.17 24.68 -26.41
N PRO A 90 7.16 23.39 -26.84
CA PRO A 90 6.41 22.98 -28.02
C PRO A 90 4.91 22.88 -27.81
N ASN A 91 4.43 22.57 -26.59
CA ASN A 91 3.01 22.45 -26.29
C ASN A 91 2.71 22.84 -24.85
N PRO A 92 2.68 24.14 -24.51
CA PRO A 92 2.50 24.63 -23.14
C PRO A 92 1.15 24.22 -22.52
N ASN A 93 0.10 24.08 -23.32
CA ASN A 93 -1.21 23.67 -22.84
C ASN A 93 -1.19 22.19 -22.38
N LYS A 94 -0.53 21.31 -23.13
CA LYS A 94 -0.34 19.90 -22.74
C LYS A 94 0.56 19.79 -21.50
N ALA A 95 1.61 20.61 -21.39
CA ALA A 95 2.45 20.66 -20.20
C ALA A 95 1.66 21.05 -18.96
N ARG A 96 0.79 22.08 -19.03
CA ARG A 96 -0.09 22.48 -17.91
C ARG A 96 -1.06 21.39 -17.52
N SER A 97 -1.68 20.70 -18.49
CA SER A 97 -2.58 19.57 -18.22
C SER A 97 -1.86 18.45 -17.47
N LEU A 98 -0.62 18.10 -17.89
CA LEU A 98 0.17 17.06 -17.24
C LEU A 98 0.63 17.46 -15.84
N ILE A 99 0.93 18.73 -15.56
CA ILE A 99 1.21 19.22 -14.22
C ILE A 99 0.00 19.01 -13.31
N LYS A 100 -1.21 19.31 -13.82
CA LYS A 100 -2.45 19.08 -13.09
C LYS A 100 -2.65 17.59 -12.82
N ASP A 101 -2.57 16.74 -13.84
CA ASP A 101 -2.71 15.29 -13.69
C ASP A 101 -1.68 14.71 -12.69
N LEU A 102 -0.41 15.18 -12.74
CA LEU A 102 0.61 14.77 -11.79
C LEU A 102 0.31 15.22 -10.37
N SER A 103 -0.21 16.44 -10.19
CA SER A 103 -0.62 16.97 -8.89
C SER A 103 -1.78 16.17 -8.31
N ASP A 104 -2.77 15.81 -9.14
CA ASP A 104 -3.91 14.99 -8.73
C ASP A 104 -3.48 13.57 -8.38
N PHE A 105 -2.58 12.97 -9.18
CA PHE A 105 -1.96 11.67 -8.90
C PHE A 105 -1.26 11.65 -7.53
N LEU A 106 -0.41 12.64 -7.27
CA LEU A 106 0.29 12.76 -5.99
C LEU A 106 -0.67 12.98 -4.81
N ARG A 107 -1.68 13.82 -4.99
CA ARG A 107 -2.67 14.10 -3.95
C ARG A 107 -3.42 12.85 -3.53
N VAL A 108 -3.82 12.01 -4.49
CA VAL A 108 -4.51 10.76 -4.23
C VAL A 108 -3.62 9.80 -3.45
N HIS A 109 -2.37 9.61 -3.88
CA HIS A 109 -1.43 8.69 -3.24
C HIS A 109 -1.00 9.13 -1.83
N LEU A 110 -0.95 10.45 -1.56
CA LEU A 110 -0.54 10.98 -0.26
C LEU A 110 -1.71 11.13 0.74
N LYS A 111 -2.96 11.25 0.25
CA LYS A 111 -4.12 11.50 1.11
C LYS A 111 -5.05 10.30 1.28
N SER A 112 -4.91 9.25 0.49
CA SER A 112 -5.81 8.09 0.57
C SER A 112 -5.52 7.28 1.83
N SER A 113 -6.33 7.55 2.88
CA SER A 113 -6.38 6.75 4.10
C SER A 113 -7.52 5.71 4.10
N LYS A 114 -8.35 5.72 3.05
CA LYS A 114 -9.48 4.79 2.93
C LYS A 114 -8.96 3.39 2.56
N GLU A 115 -9.42 2.38 3.26
CA GLU A 115 -9.09 0.99 2.96
C GLU A 115 -9.77 0.52 1.66
N GLU A 116 -11.01 0.97 1.44
CA GLU A 116 -11.81 0.68 0.25
C GLU A 116 -12.42 1.97 -0.35
N ILE A 117 -12.53 2.00 -1.68
CA ILE A 117 -13.16 3.08 -2.46
C ILE A 117 -14.08 2.50 -3.53
N SER A 118 -14.95 3.32 -4.12
CA SER A 118 -15.82 2.88 -5.21
C SER A 118 -15.00 2.57 -6.48
N ILE A 119 -15.55 1.70 -7.33
CA ILE A 119 -14.99 1.43 -8.66
C ILE A 119 -14.88 2.73 -9.47
N THR A 120 -15.82 3.66 -9.32
CA THR A 120 -15.75 4.97 -9.94
C THR A 120 -14.48 5.72 -9.54
N GLU A 121 -14.19 5.79 -8.24
CA GLU A 121 -12.96 6.43 -7.72
C GLU A 121 -11.70 5.71 -8.22
N GLU A 122 -11.67 4.37 -8.20
CA GLU A 122 -10.54 3.59 -8.75
C GLU A 122 -10.31 3.86 -10.24
N LEU A 123 -11.39 3.94 -11.02
CA LEU A 123 -11.30 4.26 -12.46
C LEU A 123 -10.79 5.68 -12.70
N GLU A 124 -11.09 6.65 -11.85
CA GLU A 124 -10.52 8.00 -11.92
C GLU A 124 -9.00 7.94 -11.69
N TYR A 125 -8.52 7.19 -10.69
CA TYR A 125 -7.09 7.02 -10.42
C TYR A 125 -6.37 6.33 -11.58
N VAL A 126 -6.97 5.26 -12.11
CA VAL A 126 -6.48 4.58 -13.31
C VAL A 126 -6.41 5.55 -14.51
N ASN A 127 -7.43 6.40 -14.70
CA ASN A 127 -7.47 7.35 -15.80
C ASN A 127 -6.36 8.39 -15.72
N ILE A 128 -6.10 8.94 -14.51
CA ILE A 128 -4.99 9.87 -14.28
C ILE A 128 -3.66 9.21 -14.64
N TYR A 129 -3.41 7.99 -14.14
CA TYR A 129 -2.21 7.24 -14.44
C TYR A 129 -2.03 6.98 -15.95
N ILE A 130 -3.08 6.54 -16.64
CA ILE A 130 -3.07 6.27 -18.07
C ILE A 130 -2.72 7.54 -18.85
N ARG A 131 -3.33 8.70 -18.54
CA ARG A 131 -3.02 9.97 -19.23
C ARG A 131 -1.55 10.37 -19.06
N LEU A 132 -0.99 10.18 -17.87
CA LEU A 132 0.43 10.44 -17.60
C LEU A 132 1.33 9.53 -18.45
N GLU A 133 1.04 8.23 -18.51
CA GLU A 133 1.83 7.27 -19.30
C GLU A 133 1.64 7.48 -20.81
N GLN A 134 0.43 7.81 -21.27
CA GLN A 134 0.18 8.15 -22.68
C GLN A 134 0.91 9.44 -23.11
N ALA A 135 1.11 10.40 -22.22
CA ALA A 135 1.92 11.57 -22.51
C ALA A 135 3.39 11.23 -22.80
N ARG A 136 3.87 10.12 -22.21
CA ARG A 136 5.25 9.63 -22.37
C ARG A 136 5.40 8.71 -23.58
N PHE A 137 4.45 7.80 -23.76
CA PHE A 137 4.56 6.73 -24.76
C PHE A 137 3.71 6.98 -26.02
N GLY A 138 2.90 8.05 -26.01
CA GLY A 138 2.03 8.41 -27.14
C GLY A 138 0.99 7.33 -27.40
N ASP A 139 0.71 7.11 -28.68
CA ASP A 139 -0.29 6.15 -29.18
C ASP A 139 0.09 4.68 -28.96
N ARG A 140 1.25 4.43 -28.34
CA ARG A 140 1.68 3.06 -28.01
C ARG A 140 0.89 2.40 -26.91
N ILE A 141 0.08 3.16 -26.16
CA ILE A 141 -0.79 2.64 -25.10
C ILE A 141 -2.24 2.93 -25.47
N THR A 142 -2.95 1.89 -25.86
CA THR A 142 -4.40 1.93 -26.07
C THR A 142 -5.10 1.26 -24.90
N VAL A 143 -6.14 1.88 -24.36
CA VAL A 143 -6.92 1.30 -23.25
C VAL A 143 -8.39 1.20 -23.62
N ILE A 144 -8.94 0.01 -23.48
CA ILE A 144 -10.34 -0.30 -23.76
C ILE A 144 -10.99 -0.72 -22.43
N LYS A 145 -12.11 -0.10 -22.10
CA LYS A 145 -12.84 -0.34 -20.85
C LYS A 145 -14.21 -0.95 -21.14
N LYS A 146 -14.51 -2.03 -20.43
CA LYS A 146 -15.83 -2.67 -20.42
C LYS A 146 -16.29 -2.78 -18.97
N ILE A 147 -17.09 -1.80 -18.54
CA ILE A 147 -17.47 -1.63 -17.14
C ILE A 147 -18.98 -1.81 -17.01
N ALA A 148 -19.41 -2.71 -16.17
CA ALA A 148 -20.81 -2.87 -15.80
C ALA A 148 -21.26 -1.66 -14.98
N VAL A 149 -22.35 -1.01 -15.39
CA VAL A 149 -22.81 0.27 -14.77
C VAL A 149 -23.23 0.04 -13.32
N GLU A 150 -23.85 -1.08 -13.04
CA GLU A 150 -24.27 -1.48 -11.71
C GLU A 150 -23.11 -1.67 -10.73
N ALA A 151 -21.90 -1.92 -11.23
CA ALA A 151 -20.71 -2.10 -10.42
C ALA A 151 -20.04 -0.79 -9.99
N LEU A 152 -20.38 0.35 -10.55
CA LEU A 152 -19.66 1.61 -10.37
C LEU A 152 -19.58 2.07 -8.90
N ASN A 153 -20.62 1.81 -8.12
CA ASN A 153 -20.67 2.19 -6.70
C ASN A 153 -20.13 1.09 -5.77
N HIS A 154 -19.83 -0.11 -6.30
CA HIS A 154 -19.28 -1.20 -5.50
C HIS A 154 -17.89 -0.83 -4.97
N LYS A 155 -17.61 -1.19 -3.71
CA LYS A 155 -16.33 -0.89 -3.07
C LYS A 155 -15.29 -1.95 -3.40
N VAL A 156 -14.07 -1.51 -3.60
CA VAL A 156 -12.90 -2.34 -3.84
C VAL A 156 -11.71 -1.80 -3.04
N PRO A 157 -10.73 -2.64 -2.71
CA PRO A 157 -9.54 -2.18 -2.01
C PRO A 157 -8.82 -1.09 -2.80
N THR A 158 -8.49 0.02 -2.14
CA THR A 158 -7.86 1.19 -2.76
C THR A 158 -6.58 0.80 -3.51
N PHE A 159 -6.41 1.33 -4.73
CA PHE A 159 -5.30 1.06 -5.67
C PHE A 159 -5.23 -0.38 -6.20
N SER A 160 -6.28 -1.21 -6.02
CA SER A 160 -6.26 -2.58 -6.54
C SER A 160 -6.23 -2.61 -8.06
N MET A 161 -7.14 -1.89 -8.72
CA MET A 161 -7.18 -1.82 -10.19
C MET A 161 -5.99 -1.05 -10.76
N GLN A 162 -5.59 0.03 -10.10
CA GLN A 162 -4.45 0.83 -10.53
C GLN A 162 -3.16 -0.01 -10.59
N VAL A 163 -2.87 -0.82 -9.57
CA VAL A 163 -1.68 -1.69 -9.56
C VAL A 163 -1.70 -2.70 -10.71
N LEU A 164 -2.87 -3.26 -11.06
CA LEU A 164 -2.99 -4.17 -12.19
C LEU A 164 -2.67 -3.44 -13.52
N VAL A 165 -3.21 -2.23 -13.71
CA VAL A 165 -2.94 -1.43 -14.91
C VAL A 165 -1.48 -0.98 -14.98
N GLU A 166 -0.88 -0.57 -13.86
CA GLU A 166 0.56 -0.25 -13.79
C GLU A 166 1.43 -1.43 -14.24
N ASN A 167 1.09 -2.65 -13.82
CA ASN A 167 1.82 -3.84 -14.23
C ASN A 167 1.65 -4.14 -15.72
N ALA A 168 0.45 -4.02 -16.27
CA ALA A 168 0.18 -4.18 -17.70
C ALA A 168 0.99 -3.18 -18.54
N VAL A 169 1.01 -1.90 -18.16
CA VAL A 169 1.83 -0.87 -18.83
C VAL A 169 3.32 -1.22 -18.75
N LYS A 170 3.85 -1.37 -17.53
CA LYS A 170 5.29 -1.47 -17.27
C LYS A 170 5.89 -2.77 -17.77
N HIS A 171 5.19 -3.89 -17.57
CA HIS A 171 5.75 -5.22 -17.81
C HIS A 171 5.22 -5.87 -19.09
N GLY A 172 4.03 -5.48 -19.53
CA GLY A 172 3.42 -5.92 -20.77
C GLY A 172 3.81 -5.00 -21.95
N ILE A 173 3.14 -3.86 -22.02
CA ILE A 173 3.08 -3.02 -23.23
C ILE A 173 4.39 -2.29 -23.54
N THR A 174 5.07 -1.71 -22.55
CA THR A 174 6.26 -0.89 -22.81
C THR A 174 7.42 -1.68 -23.40
N LYS A 175 7.43 -2.99 -23.25
CA LYS A 175 8.43 -3.90 -23.85
C LYS A 175 8.13 -4.26 -25.31
N VAL A 176 6.94 -3.96 -25.80
CA VAL A 176 6.54 -4.21 -27.20
C VAL A 176 6.81 -2.97 -28.06
N LYS A 177 7.64 -3.09 -29.09
CA LYS A 177 8.02 -1.95 -29.95
C LYS A 177 6.84 -1.26 -30.63
N LYS A 178 5.82 -2.02 -31.06
CA LYS A 178 4.61 -1.51 -31.73
C LYS A 178 3.56 -0.95 -30.77
N GLY A 179 3.80 -1.01 -29.44
CA GLY A 179 2.78 -0.70 -28.46
C GLY A 179 1.79 -1.84 -28.26
N GLY A 180 0.73 -1.59 -27.51
CA GLY A 180 -0.27 -2.62 -27.24
C GLY A 180 -1.55 -2.06 -26.64
N ILE A 181 -2.45 -2.98 -26.36
CA ILE A 181 -3.80 -2.72 -25.87
C ILE A 181 -3.93 -3.29 -24.45
N ILE A 182 -4.55 -2.51 -23.60
CA ILE A 182 -4.94 -2.92 -22.24
C ILE A 182 -6.47 -2.94 -22.19
N TYR A 183 -7.04 -4.07 -21.84
CA TYR A 183 -8.46 -4.24 -21.59
C TYR A 183 -8.71 -4.20 -20.08
N ILE A 184 -9.61 -3.32 -19.64
CA ILE A 184 -10.10 -3.27 -18.25
C ILE A 184 -11.55 -3.73 -18.27
N THR A 185 -11.82 -4.86 -17.62
CA THR A 185 -13.16 -5.44 -17.58
C THR A 185 -13.64 -5.50 -16.14
N VAL A 186 -14.80 -4.92 -15.89
CA VAL A 186 -15.55 -5.07 -14.63
C VAL A 186 -16.93 -5.63 -14.98
N SER A 187 -17.24 -6.78 -14.44
CA SER A 187 -18.51 -7.46 -14.72
C SER A 187 -19.15 -8.01 -13.46
N HIS A 188 -20.46 -7.83 -13.34
CA HIS A 188 -21.26 -8.43 -12.28
C HIS A 188 -21.79 -9.78 -12.75
N LYS A 189 -21.63 -10.83 -11.94
CA LYS A 189 -22.16 -12.17 -12.21
C LYS A 189 -22.77 -12.74 -10.95
N LYS A 190 -24.10 -12.68 -10.86
CA LYS A 190 -24.88 -13.16 -9.69
C LYS A 190 -24.32 -12.55 -8.39
N ASP A 191 -23.69 -13.41 -7.58
CA ASP A 191 -23.19 -13.07 -6.25
C ASP A 191 -21.75 -12.54 -6.23
N PHE A 192 -21.16 -12.29 -7.41
CA PHE A 192 -19.74 -11.92 -7.52
C PHE A 192 -19.53 -10.75 -8.47
N LEU A 193 -18.56 -9.92 -8.10
CA LEU A 193 -17.96 -8.93 -8.96
C LEU A 193 -16.63 -9.45 -9.48
N GLN A 194 -16.43 -9.39 -10.79
CA GLN A 194 -15.20 -9.80 -11.45
C GLN A 194 -14.49 -8.60 -12.05
N ILE A 195 -13.22 -8.45 -11.73
CA ILE A 195 -12.37 -7.35 -12.20
C ILE A 195 -11.11 -7.95 -12.83
N TYR A 196 -10.87 -7.66 -14.11
CA TYR A 196 -9.70 -8.11 -14.84
C TYR A 196 -9.05 -6.99 -15.62
N VAL A 197 -7.73 -7.02 -15.66
CA VAL A 197 -6.88 -6.22 -16.55
C VAL A 197 -6.10 -7.20 -17.41
N GLU A 198 -6.25 -7.06 -18.74
CA GLU A 198 -5.59 -7.91 -19.72
C GLU A 198 -4.76 -7.04 -20.66
N ASP A 199 -3.53 -7.42 -20.93
CA ASP A 199 -2.66 -6.79 -21.91
C ASP A 199 -2.24 -7.79 -23.00
N ASN A 200 -2.00 -7.30 -24.20
CA ASN A 200 -1.44 -8.04 -25.31
C ASN A 200 0.09 -7.84 -25.42
N GLY A 201 0.75 -7.70 -24.29
CA GLY A 201 2.18 -7.44 -24.19
C GLY A 201 3.06 -8.69 -24.36
N VAL A 202 4.24 -8.63 -23.78
CA VAL A 202 5.25 -9.72 -23.90
C VAL A 202 4.90 -10.99 -23.13
N GLY A 203 3.90 -10.95 -22.25
CA GLY A 203 3.57 -12.06 -21.34
C GLY A 203 4.67 -12.33 -20.31
N ILE A 204 4.49 -13.42 -19.56
CA ILE A 204 5.37 -13.83 -18.46
C ILE A 204 5.93 -15.21 -18.76
N ASP A 205 7.21 -15.38 -18.51
CA ASP A 205 7.88 -16.66 -18.59
C ASP A 205 7.24 -17.70 -17.64
N PRO A 206 7.08 -18.98 -18.04
CA PRO A 206 6.39 -19.99 -17.25
C PRO A 206 6.97 -20.23 -15.86
N GLU A 207 8.31 -20.17 -15.69
CA GLU A 207 8.95 -20.36 -14.40
C GLU A 207 8.61 -19.16 -13.47
N LYS A 208 8.73 -17.94 -13.99
CA LYS A 208 8.36 -16.72 -13.28
C LYS A 208 6.87 -16.68 -12.95
N LEU A 209 6.02 -17.15 -13.86
CA LEU A 209 4.57 -17.25 -13.63
C LEU A 209 4.24 -18.21 -12.49
N SER A 210 4.90 -19.36 -12.45
CA SER A 210 4.75 -20.34 -11.36
C SER A 210 5.12 -19.74 -10.00
N GLN A 211 6.22 -19.01 -9.94
CA GLN A 211 6.66 -18.31 -8.71
C GLN A 211 5.67 -17.20 -8.30
N LEU A 212 5.17 -16.43 -9.24
CA LEU A 212 4.17 -15.39 -8.98
C LEU A 212 2.85 -15.97 -8.47
N LYS A 213 2.41 -17.12 -9.01
CA LYS A 213 1.18 -17.81 -8.54
C LYS A 213 1.30 -18.32 -7.11
N LYS A 214 2.48 -18.78 -6.71
CA LYS A 214 2.76 -19.20 -5.32
C LYS A 214 2.88 -18.01 -4.37
N MET A 215 2.95 -16.77 -4.89
CA MET A 215 3.23 -15.55 -4.13
C MET A 215 4.52 -15.61 -3.27
N ASP A 216 5.37 -16.63 -3.51
CA ASP A 216 6.65 -16.87 -2.82
C ASP A 216 7.84 -16.16 -3.49
N TYR A 217 7.55 -15.28 -4.47
CA TYR A 217 8.57 -14.55 -5.20
C TYR A 217 9.35 -13.63 -4.25
N ILE A 218 10.54 -14.11 -3.86
CA ILE A 218 11.52 -13.29 -3.14
C ILE A 218 12.05 -12.28 -4.16
N VAL A 219 11.78 -11.01 -3.91
CA VAL A 219 12.31 -9.89 -4.71
C VAL A 219 13.82 -9.82 -4.49
N ASN A 220 14.59 -10.58 -5.24
CA ASN A 220 16.03 -10.38 -5.34
C ASN A 220 16.25 -9.10 -6.15
N ASN A 221 16.60 -8.05 -5.42
CA ASN A 221 17.24 -6.78 -5.86
C ASN A 221 16.84 -6.20 -7.23
N GLN A 222 16.30 -4.98 -7.17
CA GLN A 222 16.16 -3.94 -8.19
C GLN A 222 14.90 -3.93 -9.08
N GLU A 223 14.12 -4.97 -9.21
CA GLU A 223 12.84 -4.85 -9.92
C GLU A 223 11.66 -5.02 -8.94
N SER A 224 10.99 -3.94 -8.59
CA SER A 224 9.81 -3.87 -7.71
C SER A 224 8.55 -4.59 -8.26
N THR A 225 8.73 -5.61 -9.09
CA THR A 225 7.70 -6.21 -9.96
C THR A 225 6.68 -7.07 -9.21
N GLY A 226 7.03 -7.62 -8.06
CA GLY A 226 6.14 -8.53 -7.33
C GLY A 226 5.45 -7.90 -6.13
N LEU A 227 6.00 -6.81 -5.58
CA LEU A 227 5.51 -6.24 -4.32
C LEU A 227 4.09 -5.66 -4.44
N GLY A 228 3.79 -4.98 -5.54
CA GLY A 228 2.47 -4.40 -5.77
C GLY A 228 1.36 -5.46 -5.85
N LEU A 229 1.56 -6.50 -6.65
CA LEU A 229 0.60 -7.61 -6.77
C LEU A 229 0.47 -8.39 -5.46
N LYS A 230 1.58 -8.62 -4.76
CA LYS A 230 1.59 -9.30 -3.45
C LYS A 230 0.77 -8.50 -2.42
N ASN A 231 0.93 -7.19 -2.38
CA ASN A 231 0.17 -6.31 -1.48
C ASN A 231 -1.33 -6.31 -1.82
N VAL A 232 -1.71 -6.26 -3.10
CA VAL A 232 -3.11 -6.36 -3.53
C VAL A 232 -3.67 -7.72 -3.14
N ASN A 233 -2.95 -8.81 -3.40
CA ASN A 233 -3.37 -10.17 -3.04
C ASN A 233 -3.60 -10.33 -1.53
N ALA A 234 -2.65 -9.86 -0.70
CA ALA A 234 -2.76 -9.93 0.75
C ALA A 234 -3.95 -9.11 1.28
N ARG A 235 -4.23 -7.94 0.66
CA ARG A 235 -5.36 -7.09 1.04
C ARG A 235 -6.70 -7.73 0.66
N LEU A 236 -6.81 -8.30 -0.54
CA LEU A 236 -8.02 -9.03 -0.97
C LEU A 236 -8.34 -10.15 0.01
N LYS A 237 -7.36 -10.98 0.34
CA LYS A 237 -7.52 -12.08 1.30
C LYS A 237 -7.89 -11.59 2.70
N LYS A 238 -7.29 -10.49 3.16
CA LYS A 238 -7.60 -9.91 4.47
C LYS A 238 -9.05 -9.41 4.56
N ILE A 239 -9.58 -8.80 3.49
CA ILE A 239 -10.91 -8.17 3.50
C ILE A 239 -12.01 -9.19 3.22
N TYR A 240 -11.81 -10.07 2.23
CA TYR A 240 -12.87 -10.95 1.72
C TYR A 240 -12.70 -12.43 2.10
N GLY A 241 -11.53 -12.86 2.57
CA GLY A 241 -11.22 -14.24 2.92
C GLY A 241 -10.09 -14.84 2.08
N GLU A 242 -9.50 -15.94 2.56
CA GLU A 242 -8.33 -16.59 1.94
C GLU A 242 -8.58 -17.11 0.51
N GLU A 243 -9.82 -17.41 0.16
CA GLU A 243 -10.25 -17.86 -1.16
C GLU A 243 -10.26 -16.73 -2.21
N TYR A 244 -10.28 -15.45 -1.77
CA TYR A 244 -10.34 -14.27 -2.64
C TYR A 244 -8.95 -13.69 -2.87
N GLY A 245 -8.22 -14.27 -3.80
CA GLY A 245 -6.90 -13.81 -4.18
C GLY A 245 -6.81 -13.37 -5.65
N LEU A 246 -5.63 -12.87 -6.04
CA LEU A 246 -5.34 -12.54 -7.42
C LEU A 246 -5.28 -13.81 -8.29
N GLN A 247 -5.92 -13.74 -9.45
CA GLN A 247 -5.84 -14.72 -10.53
C GLN A 247 -4.91 -14.18 -11.61
N ILE A 248 -3.92 -14.98 -12.02
CA ILE A 248 -2.93 -14.60 -13.03
C ILE A 248 -2.87 -15.67 -14.11
N GLU A 249 -3.16 -15.27 -15.34
CA GLU A 249 -3.03 -16.07 -16.54
C GLU A 249 -2.09 -15.33 -17.50
N SER A 250 -1.08 -16.00 -18.04
CA SER A 250 -0.16 -15.40 -18.97
C SER A 250 0.45 -16.45 -19.90
N LEU A 251 0.67 -16.01 -21.13
CA LEU A 251 1.40 -16.76 -22.14
C LEU A 251 2.50 -15.88 -22.70
N GLN A 252 3.73 -16.35 -22.65
CA GLN A 252 4.89 -15.64 -23.17
C GLN A 252 4.69 -15.31 -24.66
N GLY A 253 4.83 -14.04 -25.02
CA GLY A 253 4.61 -13.53 -26.39
C GLY A 253 3.16 -13.21 -26.73
N ALA A 254 2.18 -13.55 -25.88
CA ALA A 254 0.76 -13.31 -26.15
C ALA A 254 0.09 -12.31 -25.20
N GLY A 255 0.66 -12.10 -23.99
CA GLY A 255 0.16 -11.12 -23.02
C GLY A 255 -0.13 -11.70 -21.66
N THR A 256 -0.76 -10.89 -20.81
CA THR A 256 -1.07 -11.25 -19.43
C THR A 256 -2.47 -10.77 -19.06
N LYS A 257 -3.22 -11.62 -18.35
CA LYS A 257 -4.49 -11.31 -17.73
C LYS A 257 -4.35 -11.48 -16.22
N VAL A 258 -4.61 -10.41 -15.47
CA VAL A 258 -4.57 -10.39 -14.01
C VAL A 258 -5.87 -9.80 -13.50
N GLY A 259 -6.43 -10.40 -12.45
CA GLY A 259 -7.64 -9.89 -11.86
C GLY A 259 -8.02 -10.59 -10.58
N PHE A 260 -9.21 -10.30 -10.11
CA PHE A 260 -9.78 -10.90 -8.90
C PHE A 260 -11.30 -10.95 -8.97
N ILE A 261 -11.85 -11.81 -8.12
CA ILE A 261 -13.30 -11.98 -7.94
C ILE A 261 -13.57 -11.68 -6.48
N ILE A 262 -14.60 -10.89 -6.20
CA ILE A 262 -15.01 -10.56 -4.84
C ILE A 262 -16.53 -10.73 -4.71
N PRO A 263 -17.05 -10.94 -3.49
CA PRO A 263 -18.49 -11.04 -3.26
C PRO A 263 -19.22 -9.76 -3.71
N TRP A 264 -20.38 -9.92 -4.28
CA TRP A 264 -21.33 -8.84 -4.51
C TRP A 264 -22.12 -8.61 -3.22
N ASP A 265 -21.75 -7.60 -2.45
CA ASP A 265 -22.39 -7.31 -1.16
C ASP A 265 -23.66 -6.46 -1.40
N ILE A 266 -24.82 -7.10 -1.40
CA ILE A 266 -26.13 -6.47 -1.56
C ILE A 266 -26.53 -5.66 -0.30
N LYS A 267 -25.80 -5.79 0.81
CA LYS A 267 -26.19 -5.24 2.12
C LYS A 267 -26.33 -3.71 2.19
N GLU A 268 -25.78 -2.97 1.25
CA GLU A 268 -25.99 -1.50 1.21
C GLU A 268 -27.28 -1.10 0.47
N GLU A 269 -27.79 -1.90 -0.46
CA GLU A 269 -29.05 -1.59 -1.15
C GLU A 269 -30.28 -1.99 -0.30
N GLU A 270 -30.24 -3.11 0.37
CA GLU A 270 -31.34 -3.53 1.27
C GLU A 270 -31.55 -2.55 2.44
N LYS A 271 -30.48 -2.02 3.05
CA LYS A 271 -30.59 -0.97 4.08
C LYS A 271 -31.23 0.32 3.59
N LYS A 272 -31.05 0.66 2.32
CA LYS A 272 -31.68 1.85 1.74
C LYS A 272 -33.18 1.64 1.50
N TYR A 273 -33.60 0.44 1.11
CA TYR A 273 -35.01 0.12 0.93
C TYR A 273 -35.74 -0.11 2.26
N GLU A 274 -35.10 -0.68 3.28
CA GLU A 274 -35.68 -0.80 4.63
C GLU A 274 -35.88 0.56 5.31
N ILE A 275 -34.97 1.53 5.13
CA ILE A 275 -35.11 2.89 5.66
C ILE A 275 -36.25 3.65 4.97
N ILE A 276 -36.49 3.41 3.68
CA ILE A 276 -37.58 4.04 2.93
C ILE A 276 -38.92 3.39 3.28
N ALA A 277 -38.95 2.06 3.47
CA ALA A 277 -40.17 1.32 3.84
C ALA A 277 -40.57 1.45 5.32
N GLY A 278 -39.63 1.87 6.18
CA GLY A 278 -39.86 2.06 7.63
C GLY A 278 -40.43 3.42 8.04
N ASN A 279 -40.50 4.41 7.11
CA ASN A 279 -41.03 5.76 7.36
C ASN A 279 -42.51 5.96 6.99
N ASP A 280 -43.20 4.94 6.54
CA ASP A 280 -44.62 4.96 6.18
C ASP A 280 -45.50 4.20 7.18
N ARG A 281 -45.18 4.29 8.48
CA ARG A 281 -46.09 3.82 9.56
C ARG A 281 -46.20 4.83 10.68
#